data_05d175d652d80bec157756da4377a979
#
_entry.id   05d175d652d80bec157756da4377a979
#
_cell.length_a   1.000
_cell.length_b   1.000
_cell.length_c   1.000
_cell.angle_alpha   90.00
_cell.angle_beta   90.00
_cell.angle_gamma   90.00
#
_symmetry.space_group_name_H-M   'P 1'
#
loop_
_entity.id
_entity.type
_entity.pdbx_description
1 polymer ?
#
loop_
_entity_poly.entity_id
_entity_poly.type
_entity_poly.pdbx_seq_one_letter_code
_entity_poly.pdbx_strand_id
1 'polypeptide(L)'
;MTNQELSLKILELVGGKENVTAATNCMTRLRVNLKDYAKADIEGLKNVEGVLQVIEMDNLHVVLGPGKAKKVTDQFKADAGVADGGMSTEADWKENKAAVKAGQKQGKVKTALKSVGDIFVPLIPGVIAAGLCSGIATLITQANPGYADVKWLYIIHQFLTMINTAFMTYITAWAGYRAAEKFGATPILGGMLGMITTMANINTISQLMGGFFWVAEGGDALNAVLRAGRGGVLAVILGVLLMAKVEKWVRSKMPDALDIVVSPIVILAICVVPYVFVIMPITGIISNGIVSVVGAVCMSESLFIRMIAGFLGSFLFLPLVAMGMHHGLVALYTVQLETIGFVTLYPALAMAGAGQVGAAIAIWLKAKRTGNKRMMSVIGGALPAGVLGVGEPLIYGVTLPMGKPFITAGLGAGFGGAFCMAMKVAATTWGPSGVLALPIMVAGGTSATTQMLCYVVGLVISYIMGFIITNFTLKDDDVAAA
;
A
#
# COMPACT_ATOMS: atom_id res chain seq x y z
N MET A 1 0.46 2.77 39.67
CA MET A 1 1.42 1.63 39.53
C MET A 1 2.34 1.87 38.33
N THR A 2 3.64 1.60 38.50
CA THR A 2 4.62 1.57 37.40
C THR A 2 4.30 0.38 36.47
N ASN A 3 4.85 0.38 35.24
CA ASN A 3 4.65 -0.74 34.31
C ASN A 3 5.22 -2.06 34.87
N GLN A 4 6.28 -2.00 35.63
CA GLN A 4 6.90 -3.17 36.26
C GLN A 4 6.06 -3.71 37.42
N GLU A 5 5.57 -2.85 38.32
CA GLU A 5 4.67 -3.26 39.39
C GLU A 5 3.38 -3.89 38.85
N LEU A 6 2.82 -3.30 37.78
CA LEU A 6 1.64 -3.82 37.13
C LEU A 6 1.92 -5.18 36.46
N SER A 7 3.07 -5.36 35.82
CA SER A 7 3.50 -6.62 35.23
C SER A 7 3.60 -7.74 36.30
N LEU A 8 4.30 -7.47 37.39
CA LEU A 8 4.49 -8.43 38.48
C LEU A 8 3.17 -8.80 39.15
N LYS A 9 2.28 -7.81 39.34
CA LYS A 9 0.95 -8.06 39.94
C LYS A 9 0.05 -8.92 39.04
N ILE A 10 0.09 -8.66 37.70
CA ILE A 10 -0.61 -9.51 36.75
C ILE A 10 -0.01 -10.91 36.76
N LEU A 11 1.30 -11.06 36.79
CA LEU A 11 2.00 -12.34 36.80
C LEU A 11 1.64 -13.17 38.05
N GLU A 12 1.54 -12.53 39.21
CA GLU A 12 1.10 -13.17 40.45
C GLU A 12 -0.33 -13.71 40.28
N LEU A 13 -1.26 -12.87 39.80
CA LEU A 13 -2.69 -13.19 39.71
C LEU A 13 -3.03 -14.19 38.60
N VAL A 14 -2.20 -14.35 37.57
CA VAL A 14 -2.37 -15.42 36.57
C VAL A 14 -1.80 -16.78 36.98
N GLY A 15 -1.33 -16.90 38.23
CA GLY A 15 -0.82 -18.15 38.77
C GLY A 15 0.71 -18.32 38.66
N GLY A 16 1.43 -17.23 38.48
CA GLY A 16 2.90 -17.19 38.46
C GLY A 16 3.52 -17.67 37.14
N LYS A 17 4.85 -17.62 37.09
CA LYS A 17 5.66 -17.96 35.89
C LYS A 17 5.37 -19.34 35.34
N GLU A 18 5.14 -20.31 36.21
CA GLU A 18 4.95 -21.71 35.84
C GLU A 18 3.63 -21.98 35.12
N ASN A 19 2.64 -21.10 35.33
CA ASN A 19 1.34 -21.19 34.69
C ASN A 19 1.28 -20.48 33.31
N VAL A 20 2.24 -19.60 33.00
CA VAL A 20 2.29 -18.88 31.73
C VAL A 20 3.09 -19.67 30.70
N THR A 21 2.48 -19.93 29.55
CA THR A 21 3.16 -20.62 28.44
C THR A 21 3.69 -19.66 27.38
N ALA A 22 2.96 -18.56 27.12
CA ALA A 22 3.33 -17.53 26.20
C ALA A 22 2.61 -16.23 26.55
N ALA A 23 3.19 -15.10 26.21
CA ALA A 23 2.54 -13.81 26.34
C ALA A 23 2.77 -12.97 25.10
N THR A 24 1.74 -12.21 24.72
CA THR A 24 1.80 -11.29 23.61
C THR A 24 0.95 -10.06 23.91
N ASN A 25 1.08 -9.03 23.11
CA ASN A 25 0.22 -7.88 23.27
C ASN A 25 -0.55 -7.58 22.01
N CYS A 26 -1.69 -6.99 22.20
CA CYS A 26 -2.32 -6.18 21.20
C CYS A 26 -2.20 -4.69 21.60
N MET A 27 -2.71 -3.78 20.75
CA MET A 27 -2.56 -2.34 20.99
C MET A 27 -3.06 -1.89 22.35
N THR A 28 -4.03 -2.60 22.94
CA THR A 28 -4.68 -2.25 24.19
C THR A 28 -4.64 -3.34 25.26
N ARG A 29 -4.11 -4.55 24.96
CA ARG A 29 -4.24 -5.71 25.85
C ARG A 29 -2.94 -6.49 25.94
N LEU A 30 -2.64 -6.98 27.11
CA LEU A 30 -1.77 -8.13 27.32
C LEU A 30 -2.60 -9.40 27.13
N ARG A 31 -2.14 -10.33 26.32
CA ARG A 31 -2.72 -11.67 26.12
C ARG A 31 -1.78 -12.70 26.71
N VAL A 32 -2.32 -13.54 27.57
CA VAL A 32 -1.54 -14.54 28.27
C VAL A 32 -2.14 -15.92 28.00
N ASN A 33 -1.30 -16.83 27.52
CA ASN A 33 -1.66 -18.23 27.40
C ASN A 33 -1.30 -18.94 28.71
N LEU A 34 -2.29 -19.53 29.36
CA LEU A 34 -2.15 -20.22 30.61
C LEU A 34 -2.18 -21.73 30.42
N LYS A 35 -1.41 -22.47 31.22
CA LYS A 35 -1.48 -23.93 31.28
C LYS A 35 -2.75 -24.38 31.98
N ASP A 36 -3.15 -23.68 33.02
CA ASP A 36 -4.30 -23.99 33.87
C ASP A 36 -5.02 -22.70 34.28
N TYR A 37 -6.20 -22.49 33.71
CA TYR A 37 -7.05 -21.32 34.00
C TYR A 37 -7.59 -21.29 35.43
N ALA A 38 -7.73 -22.45 36.10
CA ALA A 38 -8.23 -22.53 37.46
C ALA A 38 -7.27 -21.90 38.48
N LYS A 39 -5.99 -21.69 38.11
CA LYS A 39 -4.98 -21.04 38.94
C LYS A 39 -4.98 -19.51 38.79
N ALA A 40 -5.74 -18.94 37.87
CA ALA A 40 -5.80 -17.51 37.65
C ALA A 40 -6.90 -16.87 38.47
N ASP A 41 -6.58 -15.85 39.26
CA ASP A 41 -7.54 -15.04 39.98
C ASP A 41 -8.11 -13.94 39.08
N ILE A 42 -9.15 -14.28 38.33
CA ILE A 42 -9.77 -13.37 37.35
C ILE A 42 -10.42 -12.15 38.04
N GLU A 43 -11.04 -12.34 39.20
CA GLU A 43 -11.65 -11.26 39.96
C GLU A 43 -10.60 -10.32 40.57
N GLY A 44 -9.50 -10.88 41.08
CA GLY A 44 -8.34 -10.09 41.49
C GLY A 44 -7.78 -9.24 40.36
N LEU A 45 -7.65 -9.81 39.13
CA LEU A 45 -7.16 -9.09 37.94
C LEU A 45 -8.08 -7.92 37.55
N LYS A 46 -9.39 -8.04 37.64
CA LYS A 46 -10.35 -6.95 37.35
C LYS A 46 -10.19 -5.76 38.29
N ASN A 47 -9.71 -5.99 39.52
CA ASN A 47 -9.54 -4.97 40.55
C ASN A 47 -8.14 -4.33 40.56
N VAL A 48 -7.22 -4.74 39.69
CA VAL A 48 -5.88 -4.17 39.63
C VAL A 48 -5.92 -2.76 39.05
N GLU A 49 -5.31 -1.80 39.71
CA GLU A 49 -5.16 -0.43 39.21
C GLU A 49 -4.36 -0.40 37.92
N GLY A 50 -4.98 0.03 36.83
CA GLY A 50 -4.40 0.08 35.49
C GLY A 50 -4.87 -1.05 34.56
N VAL A 51 -5.63 -2.02 35.06
CA VAL A 51 -6.39 -2.97 34.28
C VAL A 51 -7.80 -2.37 34.04
N LEU A 52 -8.17 -2.25 32.76
CA LEU A 52 -9.46 -1.69 32.37
C LEU A 52 -10.56 -2.76 32.29
N GLN A 53 -10.18 -3.98 31.89
CA GLN A 53 -11.08 -5.13 31.76
C GLN A 53 -10.26 -6.41 31.65
N VAL A 54 -10.85 -7.53 32.04
CA VAL A 54 -10.31 -8.88 31.83
C VAL A 54 -11.33 -9.66 31.01
N ILE A 55 -10.89 -10.31 29.93
CA ILE A 55 -11.73 -11.08 29.01
C ILE A 55 -11.13 -12.48 28.87
N GLU A 56 -11.94 -13.48 29.11
CA GLU A 56 -11.62 -14.89 28.97
C GLU A 56 -12.06 -15.36 27.59
N MET A 57 -11.14 -15.83 26.79
CA MET A 57 -11.33 -16.44 25.46
C MET A 57 -10.43 -17.67 25.37
N ASP A 58 -9.94 -18.01 24.16
CA ASP A 58 -8.93 -19.06 23.97
C ASP A 58 -7.63 -18.77 24.74
N ASN A 59 -7.42 -17.51 25.11
CA ASN A 59 -6.37 -17.03 26.00
C ASN A 59 -6.91 -15.89 26.90
N LEU A 60 -6.20 -15.58 27.98
CA LEU A 60 -6.59 -14.53 28.91
C LEU A 60 -6.18 -13.16 28.39
N HIS A 61 -7.14 -12.26 28.22
CA HIS A 61 -6.89 -10.89 27.77
C HIS A 61 -7.01 -9.90 28.92
N VAL A 62 -5.92 -9.24 29.29
CA VAL A 62 -5.89 -8.15 30.26
C VAL A 62 -5.83 -6.82 29.53
N VAL A 63 -6.90 -6.06 29.53
CA VAL A 63 -7.04 -4.78 28.85
C VAL A 63 -6.34 -3.68 29.65
N LEU A 64 -5.32 -3.07 29.07
CA LEU A 64 -4.45 -2.07 29.72
C LEU A 64 -4.54 -0.67 29.07
N GLY A 65 -5.15 -0.59 27.88
CA GLY A 65 -5.25 0.63 27.10
C GLY A 65 -4.05 0.89 26.16
N PRO A 66 -4.23 1.83 25.18
CA PRO A 66 -3.22 2.11 24.17
C PRO A 66 -1.95 2.70 24.78
N GLY A 67 -0.79 2.26 24.30
CA GLY A 67 0.54 2.70 24.76
C GLY A 67 1.05 2.01 26.04
N LYS A 68 0.16 1.57 26.92
CA LYS A 68 0.53 0.85 28.16
C LYS A 68 0.69 -0.66 27.90
N ALA A 69 -0.18 -1.24 27.08
CA ALA A 69 -0.21 -2.67 26.81
C ALA A 69 1.14 -3.21 26.33
N LYS A 70 1.79 -2.54 25.37
CA LYS A 70 3.12 -2.98 24.88
C LYS A 70 4.18 -2.94 25.97
N LYS A 71 4.30 -1.82 26.69
CA LYS A 71 5.31 -1.64 27.74
C LYS A 71 5.17 -2.65 28.86
N VAL A 72 3.92 -2.90 29.31
CA VAL A 72 3.64 -3.89 30.34
C VAL A 72 3.88 -5.31 29.82
N THR A 73 3.56 -5.60 28.56
CA THR A 73 3.80 -6.92 27.98
C THR A 73 5.30 -7.22 27.82
N ASP A 74 6.08 -6.26 27.35
CA ASP A 74 7.53 -6.42 27.21
C ASP A 74 8.15 -6.73 28.59
N GLN A 75 7.69 -6.02 29.63
CA GLN A 75 8.11 -6.29 31.01
C GLN A 75 7.60 -7.65 31.52
N PHE A 76 6.33 -7.98 31.26
CA PHE A 76 5.71 -9.26 31.64
C PHE A 76 6.45 -10.47 31.03
N LYS A 77 6.87 -10.38 29.77
CA LYS A 77 7.68 -11.42 29.13
C LYS A 77 9.02 -11.61 29.81
N ALA A 78 9.69 -10.50 30.14
CA ALA A 78 10.95 -10.53 30.88
C ALA A 78 10.76 -11.14 32.27
N ASP A 79 9.72 -10.73 33.00
CA ASP A 79 9.44 -11.21 34.36
C ASP A 79 8.99 -12.68 34.37
N ALA A 80 8.21 -13.11 33.38
CA ALA A 80 7.72 -14.48 33.26
C ALA A 80 8.74 -15.43 32.62
N GLY A 81 9.75 -14.91 31.91
CA GLY A 81 10.75 -15.71 31.19
C GLY A 81 10.17 -16.46 29.98
N VAL A 82 9.12 -15.90 29.35
CA VAL A 82 8.44 -16.53 28.21
C VAL A 82 8.76 -15.81 26.90
N ALA A 83 8.81 -16.59 25.82
CA ALA A 83 9.02 -16.08 24.47
C ALA A 83 7.79 -15.32 23.94
N ASP A 84 7.98 -14.58 22.86
CA ASP A 84 6.88 -13.90 22.20
C ASP A 84 5.88 -14.91 21.63
N GLY A 85 4.66 -14.89 22.15
CA GLY A 85 3.58 -15.79 21.75
C GLY A 85 2.93 -15.47 20.40
N GLY A 86 3.61 -14.71 19.57
CA GLY A 86 3.31 -14.60 18.13
C GLY A 86 1.99 -13.94 17.73
N MET A 87 1.32 -13.13 18.58
CA MET A 87 0.11 -12.39 18.20
C MET A 87 0.09 -10.96 18.78
N SER A 88 0.30 -9.95 17.92
CA SER A 88 0.15 -8.52 18.24
C SER A 88 -1.17 -7.95 17.71
N THR A 89 -1.58 -6.70 18.00
CA THR A 89 -2.80 -6.02 17.46
C THR A 89 -2.78 -5.84 15.96
N GLU A 90 -1.59 -5.79 15.39
CA GLU A 90 -1.47 -6.12 13.99
C GLU A 90 -2.10 -7.49 13.71
N ALA A 91 -2.26 -8.37 14.68
CA ALA A 91 -2.84 -9.69 14.51
C ALA A 91 -4.37 -9.68 14.37
N ASP A 92 -5.13 -8.89 15.14
CA ASP A 92 -6.60 -8.97 15.07
C ASP A 92 -7.12 -8.53 13.69
N TRP A 93 -6.64 -7.41 13.15
CA TRP A 93 -7.02 -7.03 11.80
C TRP A 93 -6.30 -7.84 10.73
N LYS A 94 -5.05 -8.32 10.99
CA LYS A 94 -4.35 -9.25 10.08
C LYS A 94 -5.02 -10.61 10.05
N GLU A 95 -5.51 -11.11 11.19
CA GLU A 95 -6.27 -12.35 11.28
C GLU A 95 -7.62 -12.22 10.56
N ASN A 96 -8.37 -11.15 10.81
CA ASN A 96 -9.59 -10.84 10.05
C ASN A 96 -9.30 -10.68 8.56
N LYS A 97 -8.20 -10.03 8.18
CA LYS A 97 -7.72 -9.92 6.79
C LYS A 97 -7.41 -11.30 6.21
N ALA A 98 -6.76 -12.18 6.98
CA ALA A 98 -6.44 -13.55 6.55
C ALA A 98 -7.71 -14.39 6.41
N ALA A 99 -8.64 -14.33 7.36
CA ALA A 99 -9.92 -15.05 7.32
C ALA A 99 -10.79 -14.61 6.12
N VAL A 100 -10.91 -13.30 5.87
CA VAL A 100 -11.61 -12.78 4.68
C VAL A 100 -10.96 -13.26 3.39
N LYS A 101 -9.63 -13.32 3.33
CA LYS A 101 -8.90 -13.83 2.17
C LYS A 101 -9.04 -15.34 1.98
N ALA A 102 -9.06 -16.12 3.05
CA ALA A 102 -9.21 -17.60 2.99
C ALA A 102 -10.59 -18.01 2.48
N GLY A 103 -11.66 -17.26 2.83
CA GLY A 103 -13.03 -17.55 2.37
C GLY A 103 -13.31 -17.15 0.90
N GLN A 104 -12.36 -16.55 0.19
CA GLN A 104 -12.60 -16.03 -1.17
C GLN A 104 -12.19 -17.06 -2.25
N LYS A 105 -13.10 -17.37 -3.18
CA LYS A 105 -12.79 -18.20 -4.37
C LYS A 105 -11.71 -17.52 -5.22
N GLN A 106 -10.68 -18.28 -5.60
CA GLN A 106 -9.57 -17.81 -6.43
C GLN A 106 -9.92 -17.95 -7.93
N GLY A 107 -10.32 -16.86 -8.57
CA GLY A 107 -10.45 -16.80 -10.04
C GLY A 107 -9.11 -16.46 -10.72
N LYS A 108 -8.93 -16.82 -12.01
CA LYS A 108 -7.69 -16.55 -12.77
C LYS A 108 -7.27 -15.07 -12.76
N VAL A 109 -8.23 -14.16 -12.93
CA VAL A 109 -7.97 -12.70 -12.90
C VAL A 109 -7.48 -12.25 -11.52
N LYS A 110 -8.12 -12.72 -10.45
CA LYS A 110 -7.70 -12.41 -9.08
C LYS A 110 -6.28 -12.91 -8.80
N THR A 111 -5.93 -14.11 -9.27
CA THR A 111 -4.59 -14.68 -9.12
C THR A 111 -3.55 -13.86 -9.87
N ALA A 112 -3.85 -13.40 -11.10
CA ALA A 112 -2.96 -12.55 -11.87
C ALA A 112 -2.72 -11.20 -11.19
N LEU A 113 -3.79 -10.50 -10.77
CA LEU A 113 -3.69 -9.23 -10.04
C LEU A 113 -2.94 -9.39 -8.70
N LYS A 114 -3.16 -10.49 -7.99
CA LYS A 114 -2.40 -10.79 -6.78
C LYS A 114 -0.92 -11.00 -7.07
N SER A 115 -0.57 -11.70 -8.15
CA SER A 115 0.83 -11.92 -8.52
C SER A 115 1.55 -10.60 -8.85
N VAL A 116 0.87 -9.69 -9.54
CA VAL A 116 1.37 -8.32 -9.77
C VAL A 116 1.55 -7.59 -8.43
N GLY A 117 0.54 -7.63 -7.56
CA GLY A 117 0.63 -7.05 -6.22
C GLY A 117 1.81 -7.57 -5.40
N ASP A 118 2.06 -8.88 -5.43
CA ASP A 118 3.16 -9.51 -4.69
C ASP A 118 4.55 -9.02 -5.16
N ILE A 119 4.67 -8.59 -6.43
CA ILE A 119 5.90 -7.98 -6.97
C ILE A 119 6.07 -6.56 -6.41
N PHE A 120 4.99 -5.77 -6.35
CA PHE A 120 5.07 -4.35 -6.00
C PHE A 120 5.07 -4.08 -4.49
N VAL A 121 4.39 -4.91 -3.67
CA VAL A 121 4.29 -4.69 -2.21
C VAL A 121 5.65 -4.49 -1.53
N PRO A 122 6.69 -5.29 -1.82
CA PRO A 122 8.02 -5.07 -1.24
C PRO A 122 8.71 -3.78 -1.72
N LEU A 123 8.26 -3.18 -2.83
CA LEU A 123 8.80 -1.94 -3.38
C LEU A 123 8.16 -0.69 -2.77
N ILE A 124 7.01 -0.82 -2.08
CA ILE A 124 6.27 0.31 -1.50
C ILE A 124 7.14 1.23 -0.63
N PRO A 125 8.01 0.75 0.29
CA PRO A 125 8.85 1.66 1.08
C PRO A 125 9.76 2.55 0.22
N GLY A 126 10.32 2.00 -0.86
CA GLY A 126 11.13 2.75 -1.81
C GLY A 126 10.33 3.80 -2.59
N VAL A 127 9.13 3.42 -3.05
CA VAL A 127 8.19 4.35 -3.72
C VAL A 127 7.81 5.51 -2.80
N ILE A 128 7.47 5.21 -1.53
CA ILE A 128 7.10 6.23 -0.54
C ILE A 128 8.27 7.20 -0.31
N ALA A 129 9.46 6.68 -0.05
CA ALA A 129 10.65 7.51 0.20
C ALA A 129 10.96 8.40 -1.02
N ALA A 130 11.01 7.80 -2.20
CA ALA A 130 11.28 8.53 -3.46
C ALA A 130 10.21 9.58 -3.76
N GLY A 131 8.93 9.21 -3.61
CA GLY A 131 7.80 10.10 -3.86
C GLY A 131 7.75 11.29 -2.92
N LEU A 132 7.90 11.07 -1.60
CA LEU A 132 7.94 12.15 -0.62
C LEU A 132 9.12 13.09 -0.87
N CYS A 133 10.31 12.57 -1.17
CA CYS A 133 11.47 13.38 -1.50
C CYS A 133 11.22 14.22 -2.78
N SER A 134 10.64 13.63 -3.82
CA SER A 134 10.26 14.35 -5.05
C SER A 134 9.24 15.46 -4.77
N GLY A 135 8.20 15.18 -3.97
CA GLY A 135 7.20 16.17 -3.59
C GLY A 135 7.82 17.36 -2.83
N ILE A 136 8.67 17.08 -1.84
CA ILE A 136 9.36 18.14 -1.09
C ILE A 136 10.31 18.92 -2.01
N ALA A 137 11.04 18.27 -2.89
CA ALA A 137 11.89 18.96 -3.88
C ALA A 137 11.08 19.89 -4.79
N THR A 138 9.92 19.45 -5.27
CA THR A 138 8.99 20.28 -6.06
C THR A 138 8.47 21.48 -5.26
N LEU A 139 8.13 21.29 -3.98
CA LEU A 139 7.71 22.39 -3.11
C LEU A 139 8.81 23.43 -2.91
N ILE A 140 10.07 23.02 -2.75
CA ILE A 140 11.22 23.91 -2.67
C ILE A 140 11.33 24.79 -3.92
N THR A 141 11.26 24.19 -5.11
CA THR A 141 11.37 24.92 -6.38
C THR A 141 10.23 25.89 -6.61
N GLN A 142 9.01 25.55 -6.16
CA GLN A 142 7.84 26.41 -6.31
C GLN A 142 7.75 27.52 -5.27
N ALA A 143 8.15 27.23 -4.01
CA ALA A 143 8.14 28.22 -2.95
C ALA A 143 9.26 29.26 -3.11
N ASN A 144 10.39 28.86 -3.67
CA ASN A 144 11.52 29.73 -3.92
C ASN A 144 12.11 29.49 -5.32
N PRO A 145 11.65 30.19 -6.36
CA PRO A 145 12.19 30.05 -7.71
C PRO A 145 13.71 30.30 -7.81
N GLY A 146 14.26 31.12 -6.90
CA GLY A 146 15.71 31.37 -6.77
C GLY A 146 16.44 30.37 -5.85
N TYR A 147 15.87 29.20 -5.58
CA TYR A 147 16.45 28.21 -4.64
C TYR A 147 17.89 27.80 -5.00
N ALA A 148 18.25 27.85 -6.30
CA ALA A 148 19.59 27.47 -6.77
C ALA A 148 20.66 28.47 -6.34
N ASP A 149 20.30 29.72 -6.07
CA ASP A 149 21.22 30.78 -5.61
C ASP A 149 21.48 30.67 -4.08
N VAL A 150 20.61 29.93 -3.38
CA VAL A 150 20.74 29.69 -1.93
C VAL A 150 21.45 28.34 -1.71
N LYS A 151 22.75 28.36 -1.55
CA LYS A 151 23.63 27.18 -1.55
C LYS A 151 23.12 26.01 -0.70
N TRP A 152 22.71 26.24 0.54
CA TRP A 152 22.22 25.17 1.43
C TRP A 152 20.89 24.58 0.94
N LEU A 153 20.00 25.42 0.41
CA LEU A 153 18.69 24.98 -0.11
C LEU A 153 18.86 24.15 -1.38
N TYR A 154 19.80 24.58 -2.25
CA TYR A 154 20.17 23.80 -3.43
C TYR A 154 20.74 22.43 -3.08
N ILE A 155 21.61 22.36 -2.06
CA ILE A 155 22.18 21.10 -1.57
C ILE A 155 21.05 20.15 -1.09
N ILE A 156 20.11 20.65 -0.28
CA ILE A 156 18.98 19.85 0.19
C ILE A 156 18.15 19.35 -0.99
N HIS A 157 17.82 20.24 -1.95
CA HIS A 157 17.09 19.86 -3.16
C HIS A 157 17.82 18.74 -3.93
N GLN A 158 19.15 18.82 -4.09
CA GLN A 158 19.93 17.78 -4.75
C GLN A 158 19.87 16.43 -4.02
N PHE A 159 19.98 16.40 -2.68
CA PHE A 159 19.83 15.17 -1.91
C PHE A 159 18.43 14.54 -2.08
N LEU A 160 17.37 15.34 -2.01
CA LEU A 160 16.01 14.87 -2.23
C LEU A 160 15.82 14.29 -3.64
N THR A 161 16.37 14.96 -4.64
CA THR A 161 16.33 14.48 -6.03
C THR A 161 17.13 13.20 -6.22
N MET A 162 18.28 13.05 -5.56
CA MET A 162 19.07 11.83 -5.61
C MET A 162 18.29 10.63 -5.05
N ILE A 163 17.61 10.78 -3.91
CA ILE A 163 16.78 9.72 -3.32
C ILE A 163 15.66 9.33 -4.27
N ASN A 164 14.97 10.31 -4.85
CA ASN A 164 13.94 10.04 -5.85
C ASN A 164 14.50 9.27 -7.06
N THR A 165 15.57 9.78 -7.65
CA THR A 165 16.18 9.22 -8.86
C THR A 165 16.69 7.80 -8.65
N ALA A 166 17.32 7.53 -7.50
CA ALA A 166 17.84 6.20 -7.14
C ALA A 166 16.76 5.10 -7.18
N PHE A 167 15.51 5.45 -6.91
CA PHE A 167 14.41 4.50 -6.99
C PHE A 167 13.62 4.59 -8.30
N MET A 168 13.14 5.78 -8.67
CA MET A 168 12.20 5.95 -9.78
C MET A 168 12.84 5.70 -11.16
N THR A 169 14.07 6.12 -11.35
CA THR A 169 14.79 5.86 -12.63
C THR A 169 15.03 4.36 -12.85
N TYR A 170 15.20 3.61 -11.78
CA TYR A 170 15.48 2.17 -11.82
C TYR A 170 14.30 1.30 -11.41
N ILE A 171 13.07 1.83 -11.45
CA ILE A 171 11.86 1.09 -11.04
C ILE A 171 11.69 -0.22 -11.80
N THR A 172 12.05 -0.25 -13.10
CA THR A 172 12.05 -1.45 -13.93
C THR A 172 13.03 -2.51 -13.42
N ALA A 173 14.22 -2.10 -12.95
CA ALA A 173 15.22 -3.01 -12.37
C ALA A 173 14.70 -3.62 -11.05
N TRP A 174 14.15 -2.80 -10.17
CA TRP A 174 13.56 -3.26 -8.91
C TRP A 174 12.38 -4.21 -9.16
N ALA A 175 11.50 -3.86 -10.09
CA ALA A 175 10.37 -4.71 -10.48
C ALA A 175 10.84 -6.03 -11.09
N GLY A 176 11.88 -6.00 -11.94
CA GLY A 176 12.46 -7.19 -12.54
C GLY A 176 13.08 -8.14 -11.51
N TYR A 177 13.82 -7.58 -10.54
CA TYR A 177 14.38 -8.34 -9.42
C TYR A 177 13.27 -9.05 -8.63
N ARG A 178 12.21 -8.31 -8.23
CA ARG A 178 11.08 -8.86 -7.47
C ARG A 178 10.22 -9.83 -8.28
N ALA A 179 10.07 -9.59 -9.59
CA ALA A 179 9.38 -10.51 -10.48
C ALA A 179 10.13 -11.86 -10.59
N ALA A 180 11.46 -11.82 -10.66
CA ALA A 180 12.30 -13.03 -10.70
C ALA A 180 12.16 -13.84 -9.40
N GLU A 181 12.21 -13.20 -8.25
CA GLU A 181 11.92 -13.89 -6.97
C GLU A 181 10.52 -14.52 -6.96
N LYS A 182 9.52 -13.80 -7.46
CA LYS A 182 8.13 -14.27 -7.52
C LYS A 182 7.94 -15.46 -8.45
N PHE A 183 8.64 -15.49 -9.59
CA PHE A 183 8.49 -16.52 -10.62
C PHE A 183 9.53 -17.64 -10.50
N GLY A 184 10.42 -17.59 -9.51
CA GLY A 184 11.43 -18.61 -9.27
C GLY A 184 12.60 -18.58 -10.25
N ALA A 185 12.96 -17.39 -10.73
CA ALA A 185 14.17 -17.13 -11.51
C ALA A 185 15.24 -16.47 -10.65
N THR A 186 16.47 -16.38 -11.17
CA THR A 186 17.57 -15.69 -10.48
C THR A 186 17.30 -14.18 -10.40
N PRO A 187 17.16 -13.59 -9.18
CA PRO A 187 16.70 -12.21 -9.01
C PRO A 187 17.56 -11.17 -9.71
N ILE A 188 18.89 -11.33 -9.67
CA ILE A 188 19.81 -10.38 -10.31
C ILE A 188 19.64 -10.35 -11.83
N LEU A 189 19.38 -11.50 -12.46
CA LEU A 189 19.13 -11.57 -13.91
C LEU A 189 17.83 -10.88 -14.28
N GLY A 190 16.79 -10.99 -13.43
CA GLY A 190 15.56 -10.23 -13.60
C GLY A 190 15.76 -8.73 -13.47
N GLY A 191 16.58 -8.30 -12.50
CA GLY A 191 16.98 -6.90 -12.36
C GLY A 191 17.74 -6.39 -13.59
N MET A 192 18.67 -7.18 -14.14
CA MET A 192 19.39 -6.86 -15.36
C MET A 192 18.45 -6.70 -16.56
N LEU A 193 17.47 -7.61 -16.73
CA LEU A 193 16.47 -7.49 -17.79
C LEU A 193 15.64 -6.21 -17.64
N GLY A 194 15.30 -5.84 -16.39
CA GLY A 194 14.62 -4.59 -16.07
C GLY A 194 15.46 -3.36 -16.43
N MET A 195 16.77 -3.37 -16.19
CA MET A 195 17.68 -2.28 -16.60
C MET A 195 17.79 -2.16 -18.12
N ILE A 196 17.86 -3.29 -18.82
CA ILE A 196 17.92 -3.32 -20.30
C ILE A 196 16.75 -2.54 -20.90
N THR A 197 15.56 -2.58 -20.27
CA THR A 197 14.37 -1.86 -20.76
C THR A 197 14.62 -0.37 -21.02
N THR A 198 15.44 0.28 -20.22
CA THR A 198 15.68 1.72 -20.25
C THR A 198 16.99 2.11 -20.97
N MET A 199 17.75 1.14 -21.47
CA MET A 199 19.05 1.41 -22.13
C MET A 199 18.87 2.10 -23.48
N ALA A 200 19.63 3.17 -23.70
CA ALA A 200 19.64 3.94 -24.95
C ALA A 200 20.02 3.11 -26.18
N ASN A 201 20.78 2.02 -25.99
CA ASN A 201 21.13 1.07 -27.05
C ASN A 201 19.90 0.55 -27.82
N ILE A 202 18.73 0.45 -27.17
CA ILE A 202 17.47 0.05 -27.82
C ILE A 202 17.09 1.05 -28.92
N ASN A 203 17.26 2.34 -28.68
CA ASN A 203 16.99 3.38 -29.68
C ASN A 203 17.92 3.22 -30.89
N THR A 204 19.22 2.97 -30.67
CA THR A 204 20.20 2.72 -31.74
C THR A 204 19.80 1.48 -32.54
N ILE A 205 19.44 0.37 -31.88
CA ILE A 205 18.98 -0.85 -32.57
C ILE A 205 17.74 -0.55 -33.40
N SER A 206 16.77 0.15 -32.83
CA SER A 206 15.50 0.50 -33.50
C SER A 206 15.76 1.36 -34.76
N GLN A 207 16.66 2.35 -34.65
CA GLN A 207 17.06 3.19 -35.79
C GLN A 207 17.74 2.38 -36.89
N LEU A 208 18.68 1.48 -36.54
CA LEU A 208 19.37 0.61 -37.48
C LEU A 208 18.42 -0.37 -38.18
N MET A 209 17.40 -0.85 -37.50
CA MET A 209 16.37 -1.73 -38.07
C MET A 209 15.39 -0.97 -38.97
N GLY A 210 15.26 0.36 -38.81
CA GLY A 210 14.48 1.26 -39.69
C GLY A 210 12.98 0.89 -39.83
N GLY A 211 12.27 1.68 -40.63
CA GLY A 211 10.93 1.30 -41.09
C GLY A 211 9.90 1.03 -39.99
N PHE A 212 9.55 -0.23 -39.77
CA PHE A 212 8.48 -0.62 -38.83
C PHE A 212 8.76 -0.28 -37.36
N PHE A 213 10.02 -0.30 -36.93
CA PHE A 213 10.38 -0.13 -35.49
C PHE A 213 10.62 1.31 -35.07
N TRP A 214 11.01 2.18 -36.03
CA TRP A 214 11.37 3.55 -35.73
C TRP A 214 10.56 4.54 -36.57
N VAL A 215 10.14 5.65 -35.92
CA VAL A 215 9.51 6.76 -36.63
C VAL A 215 10.61 7.64 -37.25
N ALA A 216 10.42 8.05 -38.52
CA ALA A 216 11.37 8.88 -39.25
C ALA A 216 11.70 10.19 -38.52
N GLU A 217 12.87 10.78 -38.82
CA GLU A 217 13.31 12.08 -38.28
C GLU A 217 12.21 13.13 -38.45
N GLY A 218 11.80 13.79 -37.34
CA GLY A 218 10.68 14.75 -37.31
C GLY A 218 9.32 14.14 -36.95
N GLY A 219 9.21 12.82 -36.84
CA GLY A 219 8.03 12.15 -36.30
C GLY A 219 8.03 12.10 -34.76
N ASP A 220 6.86 11.81 -34.19
CA ASP A 220 6.72 11.69 -32.75
C ASP A 220 7.41 10.40 -32.26
N ALA A 221 8.57 10.56 -31.62
CA ALA A 221 9.33 9.44 -31.03
C ALA A 221 8.52 8.64 -29.99
N LEU A 222 7.45 9.24 -29.41
CA LEU A 222 6.55 8.54 -28.50
C LEU A 222 5.75 7.44 -29.21
N ASN A 223 5.54 7.55 -30.51
CA ASN A 223 4.85 6.56 -31.33
C ASN A 223 5.77 5.48 -31.91
N ALA A 224 7.09 5.55 -31.69
CA ALA A 224 7.98 4.48 -32.10
C ALA A 224 7.59 3.13 -31.51
N VAL A 225 7.52 2.10 -32.33
CA VAL A 225 7.14 0.74 -31.91
C VAL A 225 8.16 0.21 -30.90
N LEU A 226 9.45 0.50 -31.11
CA LEU A 226 10.52 0.11 -30.20
C LEU A 226 11.35 1.34 -29.84
N ARG A 227 11.42 1.64 -28.55
CA ARG A 227 12.28 2.68 -27.96
C ARG A 227 12.68 2.29 -26.54
N ALA A 228 13.71 2.93 -26.00
CA ALA A 228 14.08 2.81 -24.59
C ALA A 228 12.88 3.15 -23.69
N GLY A 229 12.64 2.37 -22.65
CA GLY A 229 11.50 2.51 -21.74
C GLY A 229 10.18 1.92 -22.27
N ARG A 230 10.10 1.45 -23.51
CA ARG A 230 8.85 0.94 -24.10
C ARG A 230 8.31 -0.26 -23.33
N GLY A 231 7.03 -0.17 -22.94
CA GLY A 231 6.35 -1.20 -22.17
C GLY A 231 6.70 -1.23 -20.69
N GLY A 232 7.74 -0.49 -20.27
CA GLY A 232 8.09 -0.26 -18.86
C GLY A 232 8.05 -1.51 -17.99
N VAL A 233 7.49 -1.37 -16.80
CA VAL A 233 7.39 -2.48 -15.84
C VAL A 233 6.53 -3.64 -16.34
N LEU A 234 5.52 -3.41 -17.19
CA LEU A 234 4.73 -4.51 -17.76
C LEU A 234 5.59 -5.40 -18.66
N ALA A 235 6.46 -4.80 -19.47
CA ALA A 235 7.43 -5.55 -20.28
C ALA A 235 8.33 -6.41 -19.40
N VAL A 236 8.86 -5.81 -18.32
CA VAL A 236 9.75 -6.51 -17.39
C VAL A 236 9.08 -7.71 -16.74
N ILE A 237 7.85 -7.57 -16.23
CA ILE A 237 7.14 -8.67 -15.59
C ILE A 237 6.94 -9.84 -16.57
N LEU A 238 6.51 -9.57 -17.81
CA LEU A 238 6.33 -10.59 -18.83
C LEU A 238 7.66 -11.17 -19.32
N GLY A 239 8.70 -10.32 -19.46
CA GLY A 239 10.05 -10.74 -19.82
C GLY A 239 10.65 -11.69 -18.78
N VAL A 240 10.51 -11.37 -17.51
CA VAL A 240 10.99 -12.22 -16.39
C VAL A 240 10.18 -13.53 -16.30
N LEU A 241 8.87 -13.49 -16.58
CA LEU A 241 8.06 -14.71 -16.66
C LEU A 241 8.56 -15.66 -17.76
N LEU A 242 8.95 -15.12 -18.92
CA LEU A 242 9.63 -15.87 -19.98
C LEU A 242 10.99 -16.39 -19.49
N MET A 243 11.79 -15.51 -18.90
CA MET A 243 13.14 -15.82 -18.40
C MET A 243 13.11 -16.96 -17.38
N ALA A 244 12.13 -16.99 -16.46
CA ALA A 244 11.99 -18.07 -15.49
C ALA A 244 11.82 -19.46 -16.15
N LYS A 245 11.09 -19.52 -17.27
CA LYS A 245 10.93 -20.78 -18.03
C LYS A 245 12.23 -21.14 -18.77
N VAL A 246 12.87 -20.17 -19.40
CA VAL A 246 14.15 -20.34 -20.12
C VAL A 246 15.24 -20.76 -19.13
N GLU A 247 15.33 -20.11 -17.98
CA GLU A 247 16.30 -20.44 -16.93
C GLU A 247 16.18 -21.89 -16.48
N LYS A 248 14.93 -22.31 -16.15
CA LYS A 248 14.68 -23.68 -15.75
C LYS A 248 15.11 -24.69 -16.84
N TRP A 249 14.85 -24.36 -18.10
CA TRP A 249 15.24 -25.23 -19.23
C TRP A 249 16.77 -25.25 -19.43
N VAL A 250 17.45 -24.08 -19.41
CA VAL A 250 18.90 -23.99 -19.56
C VAL A 250 19.62 -24.77 -18.47
N ARG A 251 19.27 -24.50 -17.19
CA ARG A 251 19.89 -25.18 -16.06
C ARG A 251 19.65 -26.68 -16.04
N SER A 252 18.53 -27.15 -16.57
CA SER A 252 18.27 -28.61 -16.68
C SER A 252 19.16 -29.30 -17.71
N LYS A 253 19.84 -28.59 -18.59
CA LYS A 253 20.74 -29.12 -19.61
C LYS A 253 22.21 -28.80 -19.35
N MET A 254 22.48 -27.88 -18.41
CA MET A 254 23.83 -27.41 -18.12
C MET A 254 24.55 -28.36 -17.16
N PRO A 255 25.80 -28.74 -17.46
CA PRO A 255 26.63 -29.44 -16.48
C PRO A 255 26.93 -28.56 -15.25
N ASP A 256 26.92 -29.16 -14.05
CA ASP A 256 27.11 -28.43 -12.78
C ASP A 256 28.35 -27.54 -12.75
N ALA A 257 29.45 -28.01 -13.33
CA ALA A 257 30.72 -27.24 -13.40
C ALA A 257 30.62 -25.93 -14.21
N LEU A 258 29.66 -25.83 -15.13
CA LEU A 258 29.47 -24.68 -16.01
C LEU A 258 28.26 -23.81 -15.61
N ASP A 259 27.39 -24.33 -14.72
CA ASP A 259 26.11 -23.69 -14.42
C ASP A 259 26.25 -22.27 -13.89
N ILE A 260 27.21 -22.03 -13.01
CA ILE A 260 27.39 -20.70 -12.37
C ILE A 260 27.86 -19.65 -13.41
N VAL A 261 28.68 -20.02 -14.39
CA VAL A 261 29.32 -19.07 -15.32
C VAL A 261 28.56 -18.99 -16.63
N VAL A 262 28.20 -20.13 -17.22
CA VAL A 262 27.65 -20.21 -18.58
C VAL A 262 26.14 -20.01 -18.59
N SER A 263 25.40 -20.55 -17.62
CA SER A 263 23.95 -20.45 -17.60
C SER A 263 23.42 -19.01 -17.60
N PRO A 264 23.93 -18.08 -16.78
CA PRO A 264 23.45 -16.68 -16.80
C PRO A 264 23.62 -16.01 -18.16
N ILE A 265 24.76 -16.28 -18.84
CA ILE A 265 25.05 -15.71 -20.16
C ILE A 265 24.06 -16.24 -21.20
N VAL A 266 23.87 -17.57 -21.25
CA VAL A 266 22.96 -18.22 -22.18
C VAL A 266 21.51 -17.79 -21.94
N ILE A 267 21.07 -17.72 -20.67
CA ILE A 267 19.71 -17.29 -20.31
C ILE A 267 19.44 -15.88 -20.83
N LEU A 268 20.34 -14.94 -20.54
CA LEU A 268 20.16 -13.55 -20.98
C LEU A 268 20.24 -13.45 -22.51
N ALA A 269 21.17 -14.12 -23.17
CA ALA A 269 21.28 -14.11 -24.64
C ALA A 269 20.00 -14.62 -25.32
N ILE A 270 19.40 -15.69 -24.79
CA ILE A 270 18.13 -16.22 -25.32
C ILE A 270 16.96 -15.27 -25.02
N CYS A 271 16.92 -14.65 -23.84
CA CYS A 271 15.77 -13.87 -23.38
C CYS A 271 15.76 -12.44 -23.96
N VAL A 272 16.92 -11.78 -24.11
CA VAL A 272 16.99 -10.37 -24.50
C VAL A 272 16.40 -10.13 -25.88
N VAL A 273 16.65 -11.00 -26.84
CA VAL A 273 16.15 -10.83 -28.22
C VAL A 273 14.62 -10.82 -28.26
N PRO A 274 13.90 -11.87 -27.84
CA PRO A 274 12.44 -11.84 -27.84
C PRO A 274 11.88 -10.78 -26.89
N TYR A 275 12.60 -10.45 -25.82
CA TYR A 275 12.22 -9.38 -24.91
C TYR A 275 12.15 -8.02 -25.62
N VAL A 276 13.22 -7.65 -26.29
CA VAL A 276 13.36 -6.34 -26.96
C VAL A 276 12.44 -6.25 -28.19
N PHE A 277 12.41 -7.28 -29.04
CA PHE A 277 11.69 -7.19 -30.32
C PHE A 277 10.21 -7.62 -30.26
N VAL A 278 9.77 -8.32 -29.23
CA VAL A 278 8.40 -8.81 -29.15
C VAL A 278 7.70 -8.29 -27.89
N ILE A 279 8.28 -8.53 -26.71
CA ILE A 279 7.60 -8.23 -25.44
C ILE A 279 7.49 -6.72 -25.23
N MET A 280 8.57 -5.96 -25.41
CA MET A 280 8.55 -4.50 -25.22
C MET A 280 7.60 -3.79 -26.19
N PRO A 281 7.58 -4.04 -27.51
CA PRO A 281 6.61 -3.44 -28.42
C PRO A 281 5.15 -3.77 -28.05
N ILE A 282 4.83 -5.04 -27.82
CA ILE A 282 3.46 -5.48 -27.50
C ILE A 282 3.00 -4.84 -26.19
N THR A 283 3.81 -4.91 -25.14
CA THR A 283 3.46 -4.30 -23.86
C THR A 283 3.38 -2.78 -23.94
N GLY A 284 4.19 -2.16 -24.79
CA GLY A 284 4.10 -0.72 -25.06
C GLY A 284 2.77 -0.32 -25.70
N ILE A 285 2.24 -1.11 -26.63
CA ILE A 285 0.90 -0.89 -27.20
C ILE A 285 -0.16 -1.05 -26.11
N ILE A 286 -0.06 -2.08 -25.29
CA ILE A 286 -0.97 -2.31 -24.16
C ILE A 286 -0.91 -1.13 -23.17
N SER A 287 0.30 -0.67 -22.80
CA SER A 287 0.49 0.47 -21.90
C SER A 287 -0.16 1.74 -22.44
N ASN A 288 0.06 2.04 -23.72
CA ASN A 288 -0.58 3.18 -24.37
C ASN A 288 -2.11 3.06 -24.38
N GLY A 289 -2.65 1.87 -24.65
CA GLY A 289 -4.08 1.61 -24.58
C GLY A 289 -4.65 1.86 -23.18
N ILE A 290 -3.98 1.37 -22.14
CA ILE A 290 -4.35 1.62 -20.73
C ILE A 290 -4.36 3.12 -20.44
N VAL A 291 -3.29 3.84 -20.78
CA VAL A 291 -3.19 5.29 -20.52
C VAL A 291 -4.25 6.06 -21.30
N SER A 292 -4.54 5.66 -22.54
CA SER A 292 -5.60 6.28 -23.34
C SER A 292 -6.98 6.11 -22.71
N VAL A 293 -7.30 4.90 -22.24
CA VAL A 293 -8.59 4.62 -21.57
C VAL A 293 -8.71 5.37 -20.26
N VAL A 294 -7.67 5.28 -19.41
CA VAL A 294 -7.67 6.01 -18.12
C VAL A 294 -7.68 7.52 -18.35
N GLY A 295 -6.92 8.02 -19.33
CA GLY A 295 -6.90 9.42 -19.71
C GLY A 295 -8.26 9.92 -20.22
N ALA A 296 -8.93 9.16 -21.09
CA ALA A 296 -10.25 9.51 -21.59
C ALA A 296 -11.30 9.69 -20.47
N VAL A 297 -11.12 9.00 -19.37
CA VAL A 297 -12.03 9.08 -18.20
C VAL A 297 -11.54 10.11 -17.19
N CYS A 298 -10.28 9.99 -16.73
CA CYS A 298 -9.74 10.84 -15.66
C CYS A 298 -9.41 12.26 -16.10
N MET A 299 -9.04 12.44 -17.37
CA MET A 299 -8.66 13.73 -17.96
C MET A 299 -9.69 14.25 -18.97
N SER A 300 -10.89 13.60 -19.01
CA SER A 300 -11.98 14.03 -19.88
C SER A 300 -12.25 15.54 -19.76
N GLU A 301 -12.59 16.22 -20.86
CA GLU A 301 -13.04 17.60 -20.81
C GLU A 301 -14.40 17.74 -20.10
N SER A 302 -15.24 16.71 -20.15
CA SER A 302 -16.51 16.67 -19.42
C SER A 302 -16.29 16.56 -17.91
N LEU A 303 -16.67 17.61 -17.19
CA LEU A 303 -16.68 17.61 -15.72
C LEU A 303 -17.48 16.44 -15.15
N PHE A 304 -18.63 16.13 -15.76
CA PHE A 304 -19.54 15.09 -15.30
C PHE A 304 -18.89 13.69 -15.40
N ILE A 305 -18.19 13.39 -16.52
CA ILE A 305 -17.47 12.11 -16.68
C ILE A 305 -16.39 11.97 -15.61
N ARG A 306 -15.59 13.02 -15.38
CA ARG A 306 -14.58 13.01 -14.32
C ARG A 306 -15.16 12.77 -12.94
N MET A 307 -16.26 13.45 -12.61
CA MET A 307 -16.91 13.30 -11.30
C MET A 307 -17.44 11.87 -11.09
N ILE A 308 -18.12 11.29 -12.10
CA ILE A 308 -18.60 9.91 -12.01
C ILE A 308 -17.44 8.94 -11.86
N ALA A 309 -16.37 9.11 -12.65
CA ALA A 309 -15.20 8.27 -12.59
C ALA A 309 -14.52 8.33 -11.20
N GLY A 310 -14.35 9.53 -10.66
CA GLY A 310 -13.81 9.73 -9.33
C GLY A 310 -14.68 9.12 -8.25
N PHE A 311 -15.99 9.29 -8.34
CA PHE A 311 -16.94 8.71 -7.39
C PHE A 311 -16.88 7.18 -7.40
N LEU A 312 -17.07 6.58 -8.58
CA LEU A 312 -17.08 5.12 -8.72
C LEU A 312 -15.73 4.51 -8.41
N GLY A 313 -14.63 5.13 -8.86
CA GLY A 313 -13.27 4.67 -8.58
C GLY A 313 -13.01 4.59 -7.08
N SER A 314 -13.28 5.66 -6.35
CA SER A 314 -13.07 5.73 -4.89
C SER A 314 -13.99 4.77 -4.13
N PHE A 315 -15.26 4.69 -4.53
CA PHE A 315 -16.23 3.76 -3.93
C PHE A 315 -15.82 2.30 -4.12
N LEU A 316 -15.47 1.92 -5.35
CA LEU A 316 -15.10 0.54 -5.70
C LEU A 316 -13.71 0.15 -5.20
N PHE A 317 -12.87 1.11 -4.84
CA PHE A 317 -11.53 0.82 -4.34
C PHE A 317 -11.56 0.05 -3.01
N LEU A 318 -12.49 0.33 -2.10
CA LEU A 318 -12.61 -0.40 -0.83
C LEU A 318 -12.90 -1.89 -1.01
N PRO A 319 -13.86 -2.34 -1.83
CA PRO A 319 -14.00 -3.75 -2.19
C PRO A 319 -12.72 -4.36 -2.75
N LEU A 320 -11.97 -3.64 -3.60
CA LEU A 320 -10.68 -4.11 -4.12
C LEU A 320 -9.63 -4.27 -3.01
N VAL A 321 -9.63 -3.37 -2.02
CA VAL A 321 -8.77 -3.49 -0.83
C VAL A 321 -9.14 -4.72 -0.02
N ALA A 322 -10.42 -4.93 0.27
CA ALA A 322 -10.90 -6.09 1.02
C ALA A 322 -10.56 -7.41 0.32
N MET A 323 -10.65 -7.45 -1.00
CA MET A 323 -10.24 -8.59 -1.81
C MET A 323 -8.72 -8.74 -1.99
N GLY A 324 -7.91 -7.76 -1.55
CA GLY A 324 -6.46 -7.73 -1.74
C GLY A 324 -6.02 -7.52 -3.20
N MET A 325 -6.92 -7.01 -4.06
CA MET A 325 -6.66 -6.79 -5.48
C MET A 325 -6.14 -5.37 -5.79
N HIS A 326 -6.28 -4.42 -4.87
CA HIS A 326 -5.87 -3.03 -5.03
C HIS A 326 -4.38 -2.85 -5.36
N HIS A 327 -3.51 -3.75 -4.90
CA HIS A 327 -2.09 -3.74 -5.26
C HIS A 327 -1.86 -4.00 -6.77
N GLY A 328 -2.81 -4.66 -7.45
CA GLY A 328 -2.77 -4.82 -8.90
C GLY A 328 -2.90 -3.50 -9.67
N LEU A 329 -3.54 -2.48 -9.06
CA LEU A 329 -3.65 -1.14 -9.64
C LEU A 329 -2.32 -0.38 -9.65
N VAL A 330 -1.34 -0.82 -8.86
CA VAL A 330 0.00 -0.23 -8.84
C VAL A 330 0.64 -0.30 -10.24
N ALA A 331 0.39 -1.38 -10.98
CA ALA A 331 0.84 -1.46 -12.37
C ALA A 331 0.26 -0.34 -13.26
N LEU A 332 -1.02 0.04 -13.04
CA LEU A 332 -1.64 1.15 -13.77
C LEU A 332 -1.02 2.50 -13.41
N TYR A 333 -0.72 2.71 -12.12
CA TYR A 333 -0.03 3.92 -11.68
C TYR A 333 1.37 4.01 -12.29
N THR A 334 2.10 2.88 -12.31
CA THR A 334 3.44 2.82 -12.90
C THR A 334 3.39 3.14 -14.40
N VAL A 335 2.43 2.55 -15.13
CA VAL A 335 2.24 2.82 -16.56
C VAL A 335 1.92 4.30 -16.82
N GLN A 336 1.07 4.94 -16.00
CA GLN A 336 0.81 6.38 -16.12
C GLN A 336 2.11 7.17 -15.89
N LEU A 337 2.85 6.85 -14.82
CA LEU A 337 4.07 7.55 -14.47
C LEU A 337 5.13 7.44 -15.60
N GLU A 338 5.32 6.24 -16.15
CA GLU A 338 6.28 5.99 -17.23
C GLU A 338 5.87 6.63 -18.57
N THR A 339 4.56 6.79 -18.82
CA THR A 339 4.04 7.25 -20.11
C THR A 339 3.79 8.76 -20.14
N ILE A 340 3.19 9.31 -19.07
CA ILE A 340 2.79 10.73 -19.01
C ILE A 340 3.49 11.52 -17.89
N GLY A 341 4.35 10.87 -17.09
CA GLY A 341 5.16 11.51 -16.05
C GLY A 341 4.44 11.80 -14.73
N PHE A 342 3.14 11.46 -14.59
CA PHE A 342 2.37 11.65 -13.36
C PHE A 342 1.20 10.68 -13.28
N VAL A 343 0.57 10.60 -12.09
CA VAL A 343 -0.53 9.68 -11.81
C VAL A 343 -1.81 10.45 -11.55
N THR A 344 -2.83 10.27 -12.39
CA THR A 344 -4.13 10.94 -12.29
C THR A 344 -5.18 10.14 -11.51
N LEU A 345 -5.08 8.81 -11.55
CA LEU A 345 -6.05 7.92 -10.92
C LEU A 345 -5.88 7.87 -9.39
N TYR A 346 -4.63 7.88 -8.92
CA TYR A 346 -4.30 7.67 -7.52
C TYR A 346 -4.93 8.68 -6.54
N PRO A 347 -4.96 10.02 -6.80
CA PRO A 347 -5.56 10.98 -5.86
C PRO A 347 -7.02 10.68 -5.52
N ALA A 348 -7.81 10.25 -6.51
CA ALA A 348 -9.20 9.87 -6.26
C ALA A 348 -9.31 8.59 -5.44
N LEU A 349 -8.54 7.54 -5.79
CA LEU A 349 -8.56 6.27 -5.07
C LEU A 349 -8.09 6.40 -3.62
N ALA A 350 -7.17 7.34 -3.35
CA ALA A 350 -6.70 7.66 -2.00
C ALA A 350 -7.83 8.16 -1.07
N MET A 351 -8.92 8.70 -1.62
CA MET A 351 -10.09 9.13 -0.84
C MET A 351 -10.81 7.97 -0.13
N ALA A 352 -10.62 6.74 -0.59
CA ALA A 352 -11.18 5.55 0.05
C ALA A 352 -10.79 5.44 1.54
N GLY A 353 -9.53 5.74 1.88
CA GLY A 353 -9.06 5.81 3.26
C GLY A 353 -9.74 6.92 4.06
N ALA A 354 -9.99 8.07 3.44
CA ALA A 354 -10.66 9.20 4.08
C ALA A 354 -12.13 8.87 4.43
N GLY A 355 -12.86 8.23 3.53
CA GLY A 355 -14.22 7.76 3.82
C GLY A 355 -14.28 6.82 5.04
N GLN A 356 -13.26 5.95 5.20
CA GLN A 356 -13.11 5.07 6.38
C GLN A 356 -12.93 5.86 7.67
N VAL A 357 -12.11 6.91 7.65
CA VAL A 357 -11.91 7.80 8.80
C VAL A 357 -13.23 8.47 9.21
N GLY A 358 -13.97 9.01 8.24
CA GLY A 358 -15.28 9.62 8.50
C GLY A 358 -16.28 8.62 9.12
N ALA A 359 -16.40 7.44 8.55
CA ALA A 359 -17.24 6.38 9.08
C ALA A 359 -16.83 5.95 10.49
N ALA A 360 -15.53 5.80 10.74
CA ALA A 360 -15.00 5.43 12.05
C ALA A 360 -15.32 6.48 13.14
N ILE A 361 -15.25 7.77 12.80
CA ILE A 361 -15.64 8.85 13.72
C ILE A 361 -17.13 8.75 14.07
N ALA A 362 -18.01 8.48 13.09
CA ALA A 362 -19.43 8.29 13.35
C ALA A 362 -19.69 7.10 14.28
N ILE A 363 -19.03 5.96 14.03
CA ILE A 363 -19.12 4.77 14.87
C ILE A 363 -18.60 5.06 16.28
N TRP A 364 -17.49 5.78 16.42
CA TRP A 364 -16.91 6.13 17.72
C TRP A 364 -17.86 6.97 18.56
N LEU A 365 -18.53 7.98 17.96
CA LEU A 365 -19.53 8.80 18.66
C LEU A 365 -20.75 7.97 19.11
N LYS A 366 -21.21 7.02 18.29
CA LYS A 366 -22.28 6.09 18.67
C LYS A 366 -21.83 5.13 19.76
N ALA A 367 -20.62 4.59 19.68
CA ALA A 367 -20.03 3.73 20.71
C ALA A 367 -19.90 4.45 22.05
N LYS A 368 -19.59 5.77 22.02
CA LYS A 368 -19.58 6.60 23.23
C LYS A 368 -20.97 6.75 23.84
N ARG A 369 -22.02 6.94 23.01
CA ARG A 369 -23.42 7.03 23.49
C ARG A 369 -23.93 5.71 24.03
N THR A 370 -23.60 4.59 23.40
CA THR A 370 -24.03 3.24 23.82
C THR A 370 -23.16 2.60 24.90
N GLY A 371 -22.05 3.26 25.29
CA GLY A 371 -21.13 2.74 26.31
C GLY A 371 -20.23 1.60 25.82
N ASN A 372 -20.13 1.34 24.50
CA ASN A 372 -19.27 0.30 23.96
C ASN A 372 -17.78 0.70 24.02
N LYS A 373 -17.15 0.43 25.17
CA LYS A 373 -15.74 0.75 25.45
C LYS A 373 -14.77 0.02 24.51
N ARG A 374 -15.13 -1.21 24.09
CA ARG A 374 -14.32 -2.00 23.16
C ARG A 374 -14.20 -1.28 21.82
N MET A 375 -15.31 -0.91 21.21
CA MET A 375 -15.33 -0.23 19.92
C MET A 375 -14.62 1.14 19.99
N MET A 376 -14.83 1.89 21.09
CA MET A 376 -14.10 3.16 21.31
C MET A 376 -12.58 2.96 21.34
N SER A 377 -12.11 1.92 22.02
CA SER A 377 -10.68 1.60 22.11
C SER A 377 -10.08 1.17 20.77
N VAL A 378 -10.78 0.29 20.03
CA VAL A 378 -10.34 -0.18 18.72
C VAL A 378 -10.22 0.99 17.73
N ILE A 379 -11.25 1.84 17.67
CA ILE A 379 -11.24 3.00 16.77
C ILE A 379 -10.19 4.01 17.22
N GLY A 380 -10.09 4.32 18.52
CA GLY A 380 -9.10 5.26 19.05
C GLY A 380 -7.65 4.86 18.72
N GLY A 381 -7.37 3.56 18.68
CA GLY A 381 -6.07 3.04 18.25
C GLY A 381 -5.84 3.06 16.74
N ALA A 382 -6.88 2.84 15.94
CA ALA A 382 -6.78 2.72 14.49
C ALA A 382 -6.91 4.08 13.75
N LEU A 383 -7.63 5.03 14.36
CA LEU A 383 -7.97 6.31 13.72
C LEU A 383 -6.75 7.17 13.33
N PRO A 384 -5.71 7.34 14.20
CA PRO A 384 -4.52 8.10 13.81
C PRO A 384 -3.82 7.52 12.57
N ALA A 385 -3.71 6.18 12.49
CA ALA A 385 -3.13 5.51 11.34
C ALA A 385 -3.98 5.74 10.08
N GLY A 386 -5.31 5.69 10.20
CA GLY A 386 -6.24 5.99 9.11
C GLY A 386 -6.10 7.41 8.57
N VAL A 387 -6.00 8.42 9.42
CA VAL A 387 -5.79 9.82 9.04
C VAL A 387 -4.45 9.99 8.32
N LEU A 388 -3.40 9.31 8.77
CA LEU A 388 -2.09 9.32 8.14
C LEU A 388 -2.06 8.56 6.80
N GLY A 389 -3.09 7.74 6.51
CA GLY A 389 -3.23 7.06 5.23
C GLY A 389 -3.05 5.55 5.26
N VAL A 390 -3.02 4.94 6.45
CA VAL A 390 -3.00 3.48 6.64
C VAL A 390 -4.41 3.03 7.07
N GLY A 391 -5.25 2.72 6.08
CA GLY A 391 -6.67 2.43 6.29
C GLY A 391 -7.00 1.02 6.78
N GLU A 392 -6.08 0.04 6.63
CA GLU A 392 -6.38 -1.36 6.95
C GLU A 392 -6.85 -1.62 8.38
N PRO A 393 -6.31 -0.99 9.43
CA PRO A 393 -6.83 -1.20 10.78
C PRO A 393 -8.30 -0.78 10.94
N LEU A 394 -8.73 0.29 10.27
CA LEU A 394 -10.12 0.73 10.26
C LEU A 394 -11.00 -0.19 9.41
N ILE A 395 -10.50 -0.63 8.26
CA ILE A 395 -11.22 -1.54 7.36
C ILE A 395 -11.49 -2.87 8.07
N TYR A 396 -10.44 -3.58 8.48
CA TYR A 396 -10.56 -4.95 8.99
C TYR A 396 -10.91 -5.02 10.48
N GLY A 397 -10.60 -3.96 11.24
CA GLY A 397 -10.92 -3.90 12.67
C GLY A 397 -12.30 -3.33 13.00
N VAL A 398 -12.89 -2.53 12.09
CA VAL A 398 -14.10 -1.76 12.38
C VAL A 398 -15.17 -1.93 11.30
N THR A 399 -14.94 -1.38 10.10
CA THR A 399 -16.01 -1.15 9.14
C THR A 399 -16.44 -2.41 8.39
N LEU A 400 -15.50 -3.27 7.99
CA LEU A 400 -15.79 -4.50 7.26
C LEU A 400 -16.51 -5.54 8.12
N PRO A 401 -16.10 -5.80 9.40
CA PRO A 401 -16.85 -6.69 10.27
C PRO A 401 -18.30 -6.24 10.53
N MET A 402 -18.54 -4.94 10.59
CA MET A 402 -19.88 -4.38 10.77
C MET A 402 -20.72 -4.35 9.47
N GLY A 403 -20.12 -4.57 8.32
CA GLY A 403 -20.77 -4.63 7.00
C GLY A 403 -21.27 -3.29 6.48
N LYS A 404 -22.38 -2.75 7.03
CA LYS A 404 -22.96 -1.47 6.59
C LYS A 404 -21.95 -0.30 6.56
N PRO A 405 -21.13 -0.06 7.62
CA PRO A 405 -20.16 1.02 7.63
C PRO A 405 -19.10 0.92 6.54
N PHE A 406 -18.76 -0.27 6.09
CA PHE A 406 -17.83 -0.48 4.99
C PHE A 406 -18.35 0.11 3.67
N ILE A 407 -19.66 -0.09 3.41
CA ILE A 407 -20.32 0.45 2.21
C ILE A 407 -20.48 1.96 2.32
N THR A 408 -20.92 2.46 3.49
CA THR A 408 -21.15 3.91 3.69
C THR A 408 -19.85 4.71 3.69
N ALA A 409 -18.74 4.14 4.16
CA ALA A 409 -17.41 4.71 4.02
C ALA A 409 -17.00 4.84 2.55
N GLY A 410 -17.26 3.80 1.75
CA GLY A 410 -17.03 3.85 0.29
C GLY A 410 -17.86 4.93 -0.41
N LEU A 411 -19.13 5.04 -0.07
CA LEU A 411 -20.00 6.11 -0.59
C LEU A 411 -19.47 7.49 -0.22
N GLY A 412 -19.05 7.69 1.04
CA GLY A 412 -18.43 8.94 1.49
C GLY A 412 -17.15 9.28 0.74
N ALA A 413 -16.31 8.27 0.52
CA ALA A 413 -15.08 8.40 -0.28
C ALA A 413 -15.36 8.83 -1.72
N GLY A 414 -16.46 8.33 -2.31
CA GLY A 414 -16.88 8.66 -3.67
C GLY A 414 -17.02 10.16 -3.91
N PHE A 415 -17.55 10.91 -2.95
CA PHE A 415 -17.71 12.37 -3.08
C PHE A 415 -16.37 13.11 -3.14
N GLY A 416 -15.41 12.74 -2.28
CA GLY A 416 -14.07 13.31 -2.33
C GLY A 416 -13.32 12.91 -3.60
N GLY A 417 -13.49 11.66 -4.06
CA GLY A 417 -12.93 11.19 -5.31
C GLY A 417 -13.48 11.93 -6.52
N ALA A 418 -14.80 12.17 -6.53
CA ALA A 418 -15.45 13.00 -7.56
C ALA A 418 -14.85 14.41 -7.59
N PHE A 419 -14.65 15.02 -6.42
CA PHE A 419 -14.04 16.34 -6.31
C PHE A 419 -12.59 16.35 -6.83
N CYS A 420 -11.74 15.40 -6.40
CA CYS A 420 -10.36 15.31 -6.87
C CYS A 420 -10.25 15.16 -8.38
N MET A 421 -11.10 14.32 -8.98
CA MET A 421 -11.15 14.16 -10.44
C MET A 421 -11.71 15.42 -11.14
N ALA A 422 -12.71 16.08 -10.56
CA ALA A 422 -13.24 17.33 -11.09
C ALA A 422 -12.14 18.41 -11.18
N MET A 423 -11.29 18.49 -10.16
CA MET A 423 -10.19 19.45 -10.06
C MET A 423 -8.91 19.00 -10.78
N LYS A 424 -8.93 17.84 -11.49
CA LYS A 424 -7.77 17.25 -12.17
C LYS A 424 -6.54 17.15 -11.24
N VAL A 425 -6.76 16.74 -9.98
CA VAL A 425 -5.65 16.53 -9.04
C VAL A 425 -4.79 15.38 -9.54
N ALA A 426 -3.47 15.58 -9.56
CA ALA A 426 -2.51 14.58 -10.00
C ALA A 426 -1.33 14.47 -9.03
N ALA A 427 -0.77 13.28 -8.94
CA ALA A 427 0.35 12.97 -8.06
C ALA A 427 1.63 12.69 -8.85
N THR A 428 2.78 13.08 -8.29
CA THR A 428 4.11 12.75 -8.85
C THR A 428 4.45 11.27 -8.78
N THR A 429 3.74 10.53 -7.92
CA THR A 429 3.88 9.09 -7.72
C THR A 429 2.66 8.55 -6.99
N TRP A 430 2.71 7.31 -6.53
CA TRP A 430 1.73 6.73 -5.60
C TRP A 430 2.41 6.40 -4.25
N GLY A 431 1.62 6.18 -3.20
CA GLY A 431 2.15 5.88 -1.87
C GLY A 431 1.06 5.72 -0.82
N PRO A 432 1.26 6.19 0.43
CA PRO A 432 0.23 6.22 1.45
C PRO A 432 -0.88 7.19 1.05
N SER A 433 -2.12 6.90 1.41
CA SER A 433 -3.24 7.84 1.29
C SER A 433 -3.23 8.89 2.42
N GLY A 434 -4.34 9.57 2.65
CA GLY A 434 -4.48 10.50 3.77
C GLY A 434 -3.52 11.69 3.73
N VAL A 435 -3.17 12.17 4.91
CA VAL A 435 -2.34 13.39 5.06
C VAL A 435 -0.91 13.19 4.55
N LEU A 436 -0.36 11.98 4.67
CA LEU A 436 1.00 11.69 4.19
C LEU A 436 1.15 11.76 2.67
N ALA A 437 0.05 11.74 1.92
CA ALA A 437 0.09 11.89 0.48
C ALA A 437 0.22 13.35 0.01
N LEU A 438 0.03 14.34 0.88
CA LEU A 438 0.04 15.76 0.50
C LEU A 438 1.26 16.18 -0.33
N PRO A 439 2.50 15.85 0.07
CA PRO A 439 3.68 16.31 -0.68
C PRO A 439 3.76 15.78 -2.12
N ILE A 440 3.11 14.67 -2.43
CA ILE A 440 3.12 14.09 -3.78
C ILE A 440 1.97 14.58 -4.66
N MET A 441 0.99 15.31 -4.11
CA MET A 441 -0.15 15.88 -4.85
C MET A 441 0.21 17.22 -5.48
N VAL A 442 1.19 17.24 -6.37
CA VAL A 442 1.78 18.49 -6.93
C VAL A 442 1.98 18.43 -8.44
N ALA A 443 1.49 17.39 -9.12
CA ALA A 443 1.80 17.12 -10.53
C ALA A 443 0.73 17.59 -11.53
N GLY A 444 -0.38 18.16 -11.09
CA GLY A 444 -1.45 18.63 -11.99
C GLY A 444 -1.09 19.91 -12.76
N GLY A 445 -1.96 20.29 -13.69
CA GLY A 445 -1.78 21.45 -14.56
C GLY A 445 -1.90 22.83 -13.86
N THR A 446 -2.05 22.87 -12.52
CA THR A 446 -2.10 24.08 -11.69
C THR A 446 -0.92 24.11 -10.72
N SER A 447 -0.79 25.18 -9.92
CA SER A 447 0.30 25.27 -8.93
C SER A 447 0.25 24.11 -7.92
N ALA A 448 1.40 23.69 -7.37
CA ALA A 448 1.47 22.66 -6.35
C ALA A 448 0.58 22.96 -5.15
N THR A 449 0.57 24.21 -4.69
CA THR A 449 -0.29 24.67 -3.59
C THR A 449 -1.77 24.44 -3.91
N THR A 450 -2.21 24.77 -5.11
CA THR A 450 -3.60 24.55 -5.55
C THR A 450 -3.92 23.03 -5.59
N GLN A 451 -3.02 22.21 -6.10
CA GLN A 451 -3.19 20.75 -6.16
C GLN A 451 -3.31 20.16 -4.75
N MET A 452 -2.42 20.56 -3.84
CA MET A 452 -2.46 20.13 -2.43
C MET A 452 -3.74 20.59 -1.74
N LEU A 453 -4.17 21.84 -1.93
CA LEU A 453 -5.41 22.37 -1.36
C LEU A 453 -6.64 21.59 -1.90
N CYS A 454 -6.70 21.34 -3.19
CA CYS A 454 -7.77 20.53 -3.78
C CYS A 454 -7.79 19.11 -3.19
N TYR A 455 -6.62 18.49 -2.96
CA TYR A 455 -6.55 17.20 -2.31
C TYR A 455 -7.05 17.25 -0.86
N VAL A 456 -6.65 18.26 -0.07
CA VAL A 456 -7.15 18.46 1.31
C VAL A 456 -8.67 18.63 1.33
N VAL A 457 -9.21 19.45 0.43
CA VAL A 457 -10.67 19.62 0.31
C VAL A 457 -11.34 18.27 -0.01
N GLY A 458 -10.77 17.47 -0.91
CA GLY A 458 -11.23 16.11 -1.19
C GLY A 458 -11.24 15.20 0.04
N LEU A 459 -10.17 15.24 0.87
CA LEU A 459 -10.11 14.51 2.14
C LEU A 459 -11.23 14.95 3.09
N VAL A 460 -11.40 16.26 3.27
CA VAL A 460 -12.43 16.82 4.15
C VAL A 460 -13.84 16.44 3.68
N ILE A 461 -14.11 16.53 2.37
CA ILE A 461 -15.37 16.07 1.79
C ILE A 461 -15.60 14.58 2.12
N SER A 462 -14.59 13.74 1.92
CA SER A 462 -14.70 12.31 2.21
C SER A 462 -14.93 12.02 3.70
N TYR A 463 -14.25 12.76 4.60
CA TYR A 463 -14.46 12.63 6.06
C TYR A 463 -15.89 13.01 6.44
N ILE A 464 -16.37 14.17 5.96
CA ILE A 464 -17.72 14.66 6.26
C ILE A 464 -18.78 13.72 5.70
N MET A 465 -18.68 13.34 4.44
CA MET A 465 -19.68 12.47 3.79
C MET A 465 -19.66 11.05 4.36
N GLY A 466 -18.46 10.50 4.62
CA GLY A 466 -18.33 9.22 5.31
C GLY A 466 -18.95 9.22 6.71
N PHE A 467 -18.73 10.31 7.46
CA PHE A 467 -19.36 10.54 8.76
C PHE A 467 -20.90 10.66 8.64
N ILE A 468 -21.38 11.55 7.79
CA ILE A 468 -22.82 11.82 7.66
C ILE A 468 -23.57 10.55 7.23
N ILE A 469 -23.14 9.92 6.12
CA ILE A 469 -23.84 8.74 5.59
C ILE A 469 -23.83 7.61 6.61
N THR A 470 -22.69 7.36 7.29
CA THR A 470 -22.62 6.32 8.31
C THR A 470 -23.48 6.66 9.53
N ASN A 471 -23.46 7.92 9.98
CA ASN A 471 -24.23 8.33 11.15
C ASN A 471 -25.74 8.18 10.95
N PHE A 472 -26.25 8.46 9.74
CA PHE A 472 -27.68 8.31 9.44
C PHE A 472 -28.11 6.87 9.16
N THR A 473 -27.24 6.04 8.60
CA THR A 473 -27.60 4.68 8.17
C THR A 473 -27.36 3.62 9.23
N LEU A 474 -26.46 3.86 10.18
CA LEU A 474 -26.12 2.94 11.26
C LEU A 474 -26.95 3.25 12.50
N LYS A 475 -27.59 2.25 13.07
CA LYS A 475 -28.33 2.39 14.33
C LYS A 475 -27.41 2.27 15.54
N ASP A 476 -27.79 2.87 16.66
CA ASP A 476 -27.02 2.78 17.90
C ASP A 476 -26.98 1.32 18.42
N ASP A 477 -28.07 0.56 18.24
CA ASP A 477 -28.14 -0.87 18.59
C ASP A 477 -27.13 -1.71 17.82
N ASP A 478 -26.91 -1.41 16.52
CA ASP A 478 -25.90 -2.10 15.70
C ASP A 478 -24.48 -1.90 16.27
N VAL A 479 -24.23 -0.73 16.90
CA VAL A 479 -22.93 -0.41 17.52
C VAL A 479 -22.82 -0.96 18.94
N ALA A 480 -23.94 -1.02 19.65
CA ALA A 480 -23.97 -1.61 21.00
C ALA A 480 -23.68 -3.12 20.96
N ALA A 481 -24.12 -3.80 19.90
CA ALA A 481 -23.93 -5.24 19.69
C ALA A 481 -22.57 -5.63 19.09
N ALA A 482 -21.79 -4.68 18.55
CA ALA A 482 -20.49 -4.89 17.91
C ALA A 482 -19.34 -4.80 18.94
#